data_024304281e025032b47fe211e2a36e91
#
_entry.id   024304281e025032b47fe211e2a36e91
#
_cell.length_a   1.000
_cell.length_b   1.000
_cell.length_c   1.000
_cell.angle_alpha   90.00
_cell.angle_beta   90.00
_cell.angle_gamma   90.00
#
_symmetry.space_group_name_H-M   'P 1'
#
loop_
_entity.id
_entity.type
_entity.pdbx_description
1 polymer ?
#
loop_
_entity_poly.entity_id
_entity_poly.type
_entity_poly.pdbx_seq_one_letter_code
_entity_poly.pdbx_strand_id
1 'polypeptide(L)'
;SYTVLPFAEEDYSALPPGLPKICGYEAKWLENTPYFKLLRSIPVNLPEETEKVLTEQCLKLFERLNCRDYARFDWRFDQQGVPKLLEVNPNPGWCWDGHLAKMATIKGMEYAEMLRFILQTAEQRVNGNGNGNGNGNGNGNGNGNGNGTNEDLLKEVDQKFNSIELDQMVN
;
A
#
# COMPACT_ATOMS: atom_id res chain seq x y z
N SER A 1 6.57 10.82 -11.18
CA SER A 1 7.39 10.77 -9.94
C SER A 1 6.84 9.70 -9.01
N TYR A 2 7.69 9.09 -8.18
CA TYR A 2 7.29 8.12 -7.18
C TYR A 2 7.27 8.75 -5.79
N THR A 3 6.40 8.25 -4.92
CA THR A 3 6.38 8.57 -3.50
C THR A 3 6.68 7.31 -2.72
N VAL A 4 7.74 7.33 -1.90
CA VAL A 4 8.04 6.27 -0.95
C VAL A 4 7.49 6.68 0.42
N LEU A 5 6.68 5.82 1.03
CA LEU A 5 6.21 6.02 2.39
C LEU A 5 7.33 5.70 3.39
N PRO A 6 7.30 6.28 4.60
CA PRO A 6 8.26 5.96 5.65
C PRO A 6 8.29 4.47 5.96
N PHE A 7 9.45 3.96 6.33
CA PHE A 7 9.59 2.57 6.73
C PHE A 7 8.93 2.31 8.08
N ALA A 8 8.36 1.13 8.22
CA ALA A 8 7.83 0.62 9.47
C ALA A 8 8.43 -0.76 9.74
N GLU A 9 8.57 -1.11 11.01
CA GLU A 9 9.01 -2.44 11.42
C GLU A 9 7.94 -3.14 12.25
N GLU A 10 7.96 -4.47 12.21
CA GLU A 10 7.16 -5.29 13.11
C GLU A 10 7.91 -5.46 14.43
N ASP A 11 7.34 -4.91 15.50
CA ASP A 11 7.88 -5.03 16.85
C ASP A 11 7.52 -6.39 17.46
N TYR A 12 8.55 -7.17 17.75
CA TYR A 12 8.44 -8.48 18.39
C TYR A 12 8.82 -8.46 19.87
N SER A 13 9.04 -7.29 20.46
CA SER A 13 9.54 -7.16 21.83
C SER A 13 8.58 -7.73 22.87
N ALA A 14 7.28 -7.65 22.61
CA ALA A 14 6.22 -8.14 23.50
C ALA A 14 5.96 -9.66 23.38
N LEU A 15 6.57 -10.34 22.42
CA LEU A 15 6.36 -11.79 22.27
C LEU A 15 7.01 -12.57 23.42
N PRO A 16 6.38 -13.64 23.91
CA PRO A 16 6.98 -14.56 24.86
C PRO A 16 8.33 -15.10 24.39
N PRO A 17 9.27 -15.31 25.29
CA PRO A 17 10.57 -15.90 24.94
C PRO A 17 10.42 -17.26 24.25
N GLY A 18 11.28 -17.51 23.25
CA GLY A 18 11.31 -18.76 22.51
C GLY A 18 10.39 -18.82 21.29
N LEU A 19 9.52 -17.85 21.10
CA LEU A 19 8.73 -17.76 19.87
C LEU A 19 9.55 -17.16 18.72
N PRO A 20 9.47 -17.72 17.50
CA PRO A 20 10.10 -17.15 16.32
C PRO A 20 9.62 -15.72 16.03
N LYS A 21 10.52 -14.82 15.69
CA LYS A 21 10.19 -13.44 15.31
C LYS A 21 9.74 -13.39 13.83
N ILE A 22 8.53 -13.85 13.56
CA ILE A 22 7.95 -13.96 12.22
C ILE A 22 6.53 -13.41 12.23
N CYS A 23 6.23 -12.50 11.29
CA CYS A 23 4.86 -12.04 11.01
C CYS A 23 4.22 -12.95 9.94
N GLY A 24 3.83 -14.17 10.37
CA GLY A 24 3.25 -15.19 9.49
C GLY A 24 1.74 -15.22 9.49
N TYR A 25 1.19 -16.37 9.09
CA TYR A 25 -0.24 -16.63 9.04
C TYR A 25 -0.94 -16.39 10.40
N GLU A 26 -0.31 -16.82 11.49
CA GLU A 26 -0.84 -16.70 12.85
C GLU A 26 -1.06 -15.24 13.27
N ALA A 27 -0.13 -14.36 12.87
CA ALA A 27 -0.24 -12.93 13.16
C ALA A 27 -1.36 -12.23 12.37
N LYS A 28 -1.75 -12.79 11.24
CA LYS A 28 -2.73 -12.19 10.32
C LYS A 28 -4.15 -12.71 10.52
N TRP A 29 -4.31 -13.99 10.94
CA TRP A 29 -5.57 -14.69 10.86
C TRP A 29 -6.01 -15.43 12.13
N LEU A 30 -5.12 -15.60 13.11
CA LEU A 30 -5.44 -16.36 14.31
C LEU A 30 -5.50 -15.43 15.54
N GLU A 31 -6.67 -14.85 15.79
CA GLU A 31 -6.93 -13.84 16.84
C GLU A 31 -6.51 -14.28 18.25
N ASN A 32 -6.46 -15.58 18.54
CA ASN A 32 -6.10 -16.11 19.85
C ASN A 32 -4.62 -16.37 20.05
N THR A 33 -3.77 -16.07 19.08
CA THR A 33 -2.33 -16.26 19.20
C THR A 33 -1.62 -15.04 19.81
N PRO A 34 -0.47 -15.24 20.46
CA PRO A 34 0.39 -14.14 20.89
C PRO A 34 0.79 -13.21 19.73
N TYR A 35 1.02 -13.77 18.55
CA TYR A 35 1.39 -13.01 17.35
C TYR A 35 0.32 -11.99 16.97
N PHE A 36 -0.94 -12.41 16.88
CA PHE A 36 -2.06 -11.51 16.56
C PHE A 36 -2.24 -10.40 17.60
N LYS A 37 -2.13 -10.78 18.88
CA LYS A 37 -2.40 -9.86 19.99
C LYS A 37 -1.26 -8.87 20.27
N LEU A 38 -0.02 -9.27 20.05
CA LEU A 38 1.15 -8.55 20.58
C LEU A 38 2.02 -7.89 19.51
N LEU A 39 1.99 -8.36 18.25
CA LEU A 39 2.74 -7.69 17.18
C LEU A 39 2.17 -6.30 16.92
N ARG A 40 3.07 -5.37 16.69
CA ARG A 40 2.73 -3.99 16.33
C ARG A 40 3.66 -3.50 15.25
N SER A 41 3.08 -2.87 14.23
CA SER A 41 3.89 -2.11 13.26
C SER A 41 4.19 -0.75 13.84
N ILE A 42 5.45 -0.42 13.97
CA ILE A 42 5.95 0.83 14.54
C ILE A 42 6.85 1.56 13.54
N PRO A 43 6.98 2.90 13.66
CA PRO A 43 7.99 3.63 12.89
C PRO A 43 9.39 3.09 13.21
N VAL A 44 10.22 2.98 12.17
CA VAL A 44 11.62 2.61 12.32
C VAL A 44 12.54 3.75 11.93
N ASN A 45 13.57 3.99 12.71
CA ASN A 45 14.65 4.92 12.38
C ASN A 45 15.83 4.13 11.82
N LEU A 46 15.93 4.11 10.51
CA LEU A 46 17.09 3.51 9.83
C LEU A 46 18.24 4.52 9.72
N PRO A 47 19.50 4.05 9.71
CA PRO A 47 20.60 4.89 9.28
C PRO A 47 20.34 5.46 7.88
N GLU A 48 20.67 6.73 7.66
CA GLU A 48 20.36 7.45 6.40
C GLU A 48 20.82 6.69 5.15
N GLU A 49 22.02 6.12 5.18
CA GLU A 49 22.56 5.34 4.06
C GLU A 49 21.74 4.07 3.81
N THR A 50 21.27 3.40 4.87
CA THR A 50 20.41 2.21 4.75
C THR A 50 19.05 2.56 4.17
N GLU A 51 18.44 3.63 4.64
CA GLU A 51 17.17 4.13 4.15
C GLU A 51 17.25 4.51 2.67
N LYS A 52 18.32 5.19 2.27
CA LYS A 52 18.59 5.53 0.88
C LYS A 52 18.72 4.29 0.00
N VAL A 53 19.53 3.31 0.41
CA VAL A 53 19.73 2.07 -0.34
C VAL A 53 18.40 1.31 -0.49
N LEU A 54 17.60 1.18 0.59
CA LEU A 54 16.31 0.50 0.52
C LEU A 54 15.32 1.24 -0.38
N THR A 55 15.29 2.56 -0.30
CA THR A 55 14.45 3.40 -1.18
C THR A 55 14.80 3.18 -2.64
N GLU A 56 16.08 3.25 -3.00
CA GLU A 56 16.54 3.03 -4.37
C GLU A 56 16.21 1.61 -4.87
N GLN A 57 16.35 0.61 -4.01
CA GLN A 57 16.00 -0.77 -4.35
C GLN A 57 14.50 -0.97 -4.53
N CYS A 58 13.67 -0.39 -3.67
CA CYS A 58 12.21 -0.43 -3.81
C CYS A 58 11.76 0.19 -5.14
N LEU A 59 12.28 1.36 -5.50
CA LEU A 59 11.96 2.02 -6.76
C LEU A 59 12.39 1.19 -7.97
N LYS A 60 13.60 0.65 -7.95
CA LYS A 60 14.12 -0.21 -9.01
C LYS A 60 13.31 -1.51 -9.17
N LEU A 61 12.88 -2.11 -8.07
CA LEU A 61 12.04 -3.31 -8.08
C LEU A 61 10.63 -2.97 -8.60
N PHE A 62 10.06 -1.85 -8.16
CA PHE A 62 8.76 -1.38 -8.61
C PHE A 62 8.70 -1.28 -10.14
N GLU A 63 9.72 -0.66 -10.75
CA GLU A 63 9.84 -0.52 -12.19
C GLU A 63 10.07 -1.86 -12.90
N ARG A 64 11.05 -2.65 -12.43
CA ARG A 64 11.43 -3.92 -13.08
C ARG A 64 10.35 -4.98 -13.04
N LEU A 65 9.57 -5.01 -11.96
CA LEU A 65 8.44 -5.92 -11.79
C LEU A 65 7.14 -5.39 -12.42
N ASN A 66 7.22 -4.21 -13.06
CA ASN A 66 6.07 -3.55 -13.67
C ASN A 66 4.90 -3.39 -12.67
N CYS A 67 5.21 -3.08 -11.41
CA CYS A 67 4.21 -2.73 -10.43
C CYS A 67 3.46 -1.46 -10.87
N ARG A 68 2.19 -1.38 -10.53
CA ARG A 68 1.34 -0.26 -10.94
C ARG A 68 0.72 0.39 -9.73
N ASP A 69 0.70 1.72 -9.75
CA ASP A 69 0.02 2.58 -8.80
C ASP A 69 0.61 2.49 -7.39
N TYR A 70 0.72 1.31 -6.79
CA TYR A 70 1.27 1.11 -5.46
C TYR A 70 1.81 -0.32 -5.29
N ALA A 71 2.71 -0.52 -4.31
CA ALA A 71 3.22 -1.84 -3.90
C ALA A 71 3.82 -1.75 -2.50
N ARG A 72 3.97 -2.90 -1.82
CA ARG A 72 4.70 -3.03 -0.57
C ARG A 72 5.86 -3.99 -0.76
N PHE A 73 7.00 -3.64 -0.14
CA PHE A 73 8.22 -4.43 -0.15
C PHE A 73 8.56 -4.82 1.27
N ASP A 74 8.63 -6.11 1.55
CA ASP A 74 8.91 -6.64 2.88
C ASP A 74 10.39 -7.07 2.95
N TRP A 75 11.11 -6.51 3.91
CA TRP A 75 12.53 -6.68 4.08
C TRP A 75 12.86 -7.29 5.44
N ARG A 76 14.00 -7.95 5.53
CA ARG A 76 14.58 -8.40 6.78
C ARG A 76 16.09 -8.22 6.76
N PHE A 77 16.63 -7.77 7.88
CA PHE A 77 18.09 -7.70 8.04
C PHE A 77 18.64 -9.05 8.46
N ASP A 78 19.77 -9.46 7.87
CA ASP A 78 20.52 -10.59 8.34
C ASP A 78 21.36 -10.25 9.59
N GLN A 79 22.13 -11.22 10.09
CA GLN A 79 22.94 -11.03 11.28
C GLN A 79 24.06 -9.99 11.11
N GLN A 80 24.44 -9.68 9.87
CA GLN A 80 25.42 -8.67 9.51
C GLN A 80 24.79 -7.29 9.28
N GLY A 81 23.48 -7.15 9.47
CA GLY A 81 22.74 -5.92 9.22
C GLY A 81 22.50 -5.62 7.74
N VAL A 82 22.65 -6.63 6.87
CA VAL A 82 22.39 -6.47 5.43
C VAL A 82 20.91 -6.74 5.13
N PRO A 83 20.21 -5.80 4.49
CA PRO A 83 18.80 -6.00 4.15
C PRO A 83 18.62 -7.08 3.08
N LYS A 84 17.69 -7.96 3.29
CA LYS A 84 17.26 -9.02 2.37
C LYS A 84 15.80 -8.83 2.03
N LEU A 85 15.47 -8.79 0.75
CA LEU A 85 14.09 -8.76 0.29
C LEU A 85 13.43 -10.11 0.57
N LEU A 86 12.28 -10.09 1.23
CA LEU A 86 11.47 -11.28 1.49
C LEU A 86 10.35 -11.42 0.47
N GLU A 87 9.62 -10.32 0.25
CA GLU A 87 8.41 -10.34 -0.57
C GLU A 87 8.22 -8.99 -1.26
N VAL A 88 7.67 -9.06 -2.47
CA VAL A 88 7.08 -7.90 -3.14
C VAL A 88 5.59 -8.16 -3.26
N ASN A 89 4.79 -7.35 -2.63
CA ASN A 89 3.34 -7.40 -2.73
C ASN A 89 2.85 -6.27 -3.65
N PRO A 90 2.44 -6.58 -4.90
CA PRO A 90 1.97 -5.57 -5.85
C PRO A 90 0.52 -5.13 -5.59
N ASN A 91 -0.17 -5.76 -4.64
CA ASN A 91 -1.53 -5.43 -4.26
C ASN A 91 -1.73 -5.57 -2.73
N PRO A 92 -1.02 -4.77 -1.92
CA PRO A 92 -1.21 -4.80 -0.47
C PRO A 92 -2.62 -4.37 -0.10
N GLY A 93 -3.15 -4.96 0.99
CA GLY A 93 -4.51 -4.68 1.45
C GLY A 93 -4.76 -3.20 1.76
N TRP A 94 -5.98 -2.75 1.50
CA TRP A 94 -6.43 -1.37 1.68
C TRP A 94 -7.20 -1.15 2.99
N CYS A 95 -7.13 -2.08 3.94
CA CYS A 95 -7.79 -1.87 5.22
C CYS A 95 -7.15 -0.71 6.00
N TRP A 96 -8.00 0.01 6.73
CA TRP A 96 -7.62 1.20 7.51
C TRP A 96 -6.57 0.92 8.59
N ASP A 97 -6.52 -0.31 9.10
CA ASP A 97 -5.56 -0.82 10.09
C ASP A 97 -4.40 -1.60 9.47
N GLY A 98 -4.35 -1.70 8.15
CA GLY A 98 -3.31 -2.40 7.40
C GLY A 98 -1.96 -1.68 7.39
N HIS A 99 -0.92 -2.40 6.96
CA HIS A 99 0.45 -1.86 6.93
C HIS A 99 0.58 -0.61 6.06
N LEU A 100 -0.11 -0.58 4.91
CA LEU A 100 -0.06 0.59 4.01
C LEU A 100 -0.64 1.84 4.69
N ALA A 101 -1.80 1.70 5.35
CA ALA A 101 -2.42 2.80 6.10
C ALA A 101 -1.54 3.26 7.26
N LYS A 102 -0.91 2.33 8.00
CA LYS A 102 0.03 2.67 9.08
C LYS A 102 1.23 3.47 8.58
N MET A 103 1.84 3.06 7.47
CA MET A 103 2.95 3.81 6.84
C MET A 103 2.50 5.19 6.35
N ALA A 104 1.29 5.31 5.81
CA ALA A 104 0.71 6.60 5.44
C ALA A 104 0.52 7.51 6.67
N THR A 105 0.00 6.97 7.77
CA THR A 105 -0.15 7.69 9.04
C THR A 105 1.21 8.16 9.59
N ILE A 106 2.27 7.35 9.51
CA ILE A 106 3.63 7.77 9.91
C ILE A 106 4.10 8.97 9.07
N LYS A 107 3.70 9.06 7.81
CA LYS A 107 3.96 10.21 6.94
C LYS A 107 3.10 11.45 7.28
N GLY A 108 2.11 11.32 8.15
CA GLY A 108 1.12 12.35 8.42
C GLY A 108 0.00 12.44 7.38
N MET A 109 -0.21 11.38 6.62
CA MET A 109 -1.27 11.27 5.61
C MET A 109 -2.46 10.54 6.20
N GLU A 110 -3.64 11.13 6.10
CA GLU A 110 -4.89 10.50 6.50
C GLU A 110 -5.24 9.31 5.60
N TYR A 111 -5.98 8.33 6.14
CA TYR A 111 -6.35 7.13 5.39
C TYR A 111 -7.11 7.45 4.09
N ALA A 112 -8.09 8.35 4.14
CA ALA A 112 -8.84 8.77 2.96
C ALA A 112 -7.95 9.48 1.92
N GLU A 113 -6.96 10.24 2.39
CA GLU A 113 -5.98 10.90 1.53
C GLU A 113 -5.07 9.89 0.83
N MET A 114 -4.63 8.85 1.54
CA MET A 114 -3.89 7.74 0.94
C MET A 114 -4.68 7.06 -0.18
N LEU A 115 -5.94 6.73 0.07
CA LEU A 115 -6.80 6.11 -0.93
C LEU A 115 -7.01 7.02 -2.15
N ARG A 116 -7.25 8.29 -1.92
CA ARG A 116 -7.38 9.30 -2.99
C ARG A 116 -6.11 9.38 -3.82
N PHE A 117 -4.95 9.36 -3.19
CA PHE A 117 -3.66 9.38 -3.87
C PHE A 117 -3.46 8.16 -4.78
N ILE A 118 -3.80 6.95 -4.30
CA ILE A 118 -3.75 5.72 -5.10
C ILE A 118 -4.68 5.82 -6.32
N LEU A 119 -5.93 6.27 -6.12
CA LEU A 119 -6.91 6.43 -7.19
C LEU A 119 -6.49 7.45 -8.24
N GLN A 120 -5.97 8.60 -7.82
CA GLN A 120 -5.45 9.63 -8.73
C GLN A 120 -4.26 9.10 -9.55
N THR A 121 -3.39 8.30 -8.95
CA THR A 121 -2.27 7.69 -9.67
C THR A 121 -2.75 6.72 -10.75
N ALA A 122 -3.75 5.90 -10.41
CA ALA A 122 -4.37 4.98 -11.36
C ALA A 122 -5.08 5.72 -12.51
N GLU A 123 -5.80 6.78 -12.19
CA GLU A 123 -6.48 7.64 -13.16
C GLU A 123 -5.49 8.29 -14.13
N GLN A 124 -4.42 8.88 -13.62
CA GLN A 124 -3.36 9.47 -14.45
C GLN A 124 -2.72 8.43 -15.38
N ARG A 125 -2.51 7.21 -14.92
CA ARG A 125 -1.98 6.12 -15.74
C ARG A 125 -2.94 5.73 -16.87
N VAL A 126 -4.24 5.63 -16.59
CA VAL A 126 -5.25 5.26 -17.57
C VAL A 126 -5.43 6.38 -18.61
N ASN A 127 -5.53 7.61 -18.16
CA ASN A 127 -5.74 8.78 -19.05
C ASN A 127 -4.46 9.15 -19.81
N GLY A 128 -3.28 8.96 -19.23
CA GLY A 128 -1.99 9.21 -19.88
C GLY A 128 -1.67 8.25 -21.02
N ASN A 129 -2.17 7.02 -20.98
CA ASN A 129 -2.02 6.05 -22.07
C ASN A 129 -2.96 6.33 -23.27
N GLY A 130 -3.91 7.25 -23.14
CA GLY A 130 -4.83 7.61 -24.24
C GLY A 130 -4.21 8.45 -25.36
N ASN A 131 -2.98 8.94 -25.21
CA ASN A 131 -2.26 9.75 -26.21
C ASN A 131 -1.17 8.97 -27.01
N GLY A 132 -1.14 7.66 -26.92
CA GLY A 132 -0.28 6.81 -27.73
C GLY A 132 -1.01 6.31 -28.96
N ASN A 133 -0.61 6.77 -30.12
CA ASN A 133 -1.04 6.33 -31.46
C ASN A 133 -1.00 4.79 -31.57
N GLY A 134 -2.10 4.12 -31.23
CA GLY A 134 -2.28 2.68 -31.35
C GLY A 134 -3.13 2.35 -32.55
N ASN A 135 -2.52 2.17 -33.72
CA ASN A 135 -3.11 1.47 -34.86
C ASN A 135 -3.27 -0.02 -34.47
N GLY A 136 -4.40 -0.40 -33.94
CA GLY A 136 -4.74 -1.76 -33.54
C GLY A 136 -6.17 -2.10 -33.96
N ASN A 137 -6.29 -2.75 -35.11
CA ASN A 137 -7.51 -3.36 -35.62
C ASN A 137 -8.01 -4.43 -34.63
N GLY A 138 -9.07 -4.16 -33.87
CA GLY A 138 -9.71 -5.09 -32.94
C GLY A 138 -11.21 -4.91 -32.96
N ASN A 139 -11.91 -5.75 -33.70
CA ASN A 139 -13.36 -5.87 -33.76
C ASN A 139 -13.87 -6.38 -32.38
N GLY A 140 -14.55 -5.54 -31.64
CA GLY A 140 -15.21 -5.90 -30.39
C GLY A 140 -16.48 -5.10 -30.21
N ASN A 141 -17.61 -5.71 -30.53
CA ASN A 141 -18.96 -5.18 -30.32
C ASN A 141 -19.25 -5.17 -28.81
N GLY A 142 -19.35 -4.00 -28.20
CA GLY A 142 -19.79 -3.82 -26.83
C GLY A 142 -20.61 -2.55 -26.69
N ASN A 143 -21.92 -2.69 -26.70
CA ASN A 143 -22.87 -1.61 -26.42
C ASN A 143 -22.82 -1.30 -24.91
N GLY A 144 -22.32 -0.15 -24.54
CA GLY A 144 -22.37 0.38 -23.18
C GLY A 144 -22.55 1.88 -23.21
N ASN A 145 -23.81 2.32 -23.15
CA ASN A 145 -24.18 3.74 -22.92
C ASN A 145 -23.85 4.08 -21.45
N GLY A 146 -22.84 4.87 -21.22
CA GLY A 146 -22.51 5.45 -19.92
C GLY A 146 -21.79 6.77 -20.11
N ASN A 147 -22.54 7.83 -20.38
CA ASN A 147 -22.06 9.22 -20.39
C ASN A 147 -22.02 9.76 -18.95
N GLY A 148 -21.07 9.31 -18.15
CA GLY A 148 -20.67 9.99 -16.92
C GLY A 148 -19.25 10.52 -17.10
N THR A 149 -19.02 11.78 -16.83
CA THR A 149 -17.67 12.35 -16.86
C THR A 149 -16.90 11.86 -15.63
N ASN A 150 -15.56 11.74 -15.74
CA ASN A 150 -14.72 11.37 -14.59
C ASN A 150 -14.97 12.28 -13.36
N GLU A 151 -15.38 13.52 -13.55
CA GLU A 151 -15.80 14.43 -12.46
C GLU A 151 -17.05 13.95 -11.73
N ASP A 152 -17.99 13.29 -12.40
CA ASP A 152 -19.21 12.79 -11.76
C ASP A 152 -18.92 11.54 -10.92
N LEU A 153 -17.99 10.68 -11.37
CA LEU A 153 -17.49 9.54 -10.60
C LEU A 153 -16.72 9.99 -9.35
N LEU A 154 -15.88 11.02 -9.45
CA LEU A 154 -15.16 11.57 -8.30
C LEU A 154 -16.12 12.19 -7.29
N LYS A 155 -17.15 12.90 -7.73
CA LYS A 155 -18.20 13.43 -6.83
C LYS A 155 -19.01 12.32 -6.14
N GLU A 156 -19.31 11.25 -6.86
CA GLU A 156 -20.01 10.08 -6.28
C GLU A 156 -19.13 9.35 -5.24
N VAL A 157 -17.82 9.23 -5.50
CA VAL A 157 -16.85 8.68 -4.56
C VAL A 157 -16.73 9.58 -3.33
N ASP A 158 -16.58 10.90 -3.48
CA ASP A 158 -16.49 11.84 -2.37
C ASP A 158 -17.79 11.87 -1.54
N GLN A 159 -18.97 11.77 -2.16
CA GLN A 159 -20.23 11.68 -1.44
C GLN A 159 -20.35 10.38 -0.63
N LYS A 160 -19.91 9.24 -1.17
CA LYS A 160 -19.93 7.97 -0.46
C LYS A 160 -18.94 7.96 0.70
N PHE A 161 -17.74 8.53 0.55
CA PHE A 161 -16.77 8.64 1.64
C PHE A 161 -17.29 9.53 2.76
N ASN A 162 -17.85 10.68 2.46
CA ASN A 162 -18.44 11.58 3.48
C ASN A 162 -19.63 10.94 4.21
N SER A 163 -20.39 10.05 3.56
CA SER A 163 -21.49 9.32 4.22
C SER A 163 -20.98 8.22 5.17
N ILE A 164 -19.85 7.59 4.87
CA ILE A 164 -19.25 6.55 5.72
C ILE A 164 -18.63 7.16 6.99
N GLU A 165 -18.01 8.34 6.91
CA GLU A 165 -17.50 9.04 8.10
C GLU A 165 -18.63 9.44 9.06
N LEU A 166 -19.78 9.83 8.58
CA LEU A 166 -20.94 10.19 9.39
C LEU A 166 -21.54 8.98 10.14
N ASP A 167 -21.60 7.82 9.51
CA ASP A 167 -22.17 6.61 10.13
C ASP A 167 -21.22 5.97 11.17
N GLN A 168 -19.91 6.19 11.09
CA GLN A 168 -18.95 5.69 12.07
C GLN A 168 -18.77 6.61 13.29
N MET A 169 -19.22 7.87 13.23
CA MET A 169 -19.21 8.80 14.35
C MET A 169 -20.45 8.70 15.26
N VAL A 170 -21.47 7.92 14.89
CA VAL A 170 -22.76 7.84 15.60
C VAL A 170 -22.97 6.51 16.35
N ASN A 171 -22.04 5.56 16.28
CA ASN A 171 -22.01 4.32 17.06
C ASN A 171 -20.67 4.21 17.81
#